data_11749b55ffe119629e4ff9af2cbf3b67
#
_entry.id   11749b55ffe119629e4ff9af2cbf3b67
#
_cell.length_a   1.000
_cell.length_b   1.000
_cell.length_c   1.000
_cell.angle_alpha   90.00
_cell.angle_beta   90.00
_cell.angle_gamma   90.00
#
_symmetry.space_group_name_H-M   'P 1'
#
loop_
_entity.id
_entity.type
_entity.pdbx_description
1 polymer ?
#
loop_
_entity_poly.entity_id
_entity_poly.type
_entity_poly.pdbx_seq_one_letter_code
_entity_poly.pdbx_strand_id
1 'polypeptide(L)'
;MRSKGSRSNSTKLYTIPGAPCRAAANGTVVFAGNLELTGNTVVIDHGCGLRSYLYGLQELSVSKGQTVEKGQAVGVLGEELTMDFKLGSRSVNPRLLFQTSGGLFWKEN
;
A
#
# COMPACT_ATOMS: atom_id res chain seq x y z
N MET A 1 -19.95 17.03 4.03
CA MET A 1 -19.45 16.93 3.91
C MET A 1 -18.77 16.86 3.82
N ARG A 2 -18.40 16.50 3.89
CA ARG A 2 -17.56 16.29 3.88
C ARG A 2 -16.82 16.57 3.30
N SER A 3 -16.37 16.61 3.16
CA SER A 3 -15.62 16.78 2.73
C SER A 3 -15.04 17.06 2.32
N LYS A 4 -15.02 17.32 2.40
CA LYS A 4 -14.32 17.66 2.14
C LYS A 4 -13.32 17.34 1.88
N GLY A 5 -13.06 17.38 2.27
CA GLY A 5 -11.94 17.16 1.86
C GLY A 5 -11.40 16.02 1.40
N SER A 6 -11.86 15.24 1.53
CA SER A 6 -11.29 14.17 1.21
C SER A 6 -11.25 13.87 -0.15
N ARG A 7 -10.40 14.26 -0.77
CA ARG A 7 -10.22 13.96 -2.03
C ARG A 7 -9.43 12.79 -2.20
N SER A 8 -8.78 12.31 -1.21
CA SER A 8 -7.93 11.17 -1.27
C SER A 8 -8.72 9.91 -1.40
N ASN A 9 -8.22 8.94 -2.13
CA ASN A 9 -8.78 7.61 -2.18
C ASN A 9 -8.01 6.67 -1.28
N SER A 10 -7.41 7.18 -0.24
CA SER A 10 -6.76 6.32 0.75
C SER A 10 -7.79 5.44 1.40
N THR A 11 -7.44 4.20 1.62
CA THR A 11 -8.31 3.23 2.23
C THR A 11 -7.66 2.66 3.46
N LYS A 12 -8.40 2.66 4.56
CA LYS A 12 -7.93 2.03 5.78
C LYS A 12 -8.52 0.63 5.85
N LEU A 13 -7.67 -0.34 6.03
CA LEU A 13 -8.05 -1.73 6.06
C LEU A 13 -7.77 -2.30 7.44
N TYR A 14 -8.68 -3.14 7.92
CA TYR A 14 -8.45 -3.87 9.15
C TYR A 14 -7.83 -5.19 8.76
N THR A 15 -6.72 -5.53 9.38
CA THR A 15 -5.90 -6.64 8.94
C THR A 15 -5.72 -7.63 10.08
N ILE A 16 -5.12 -8.76 9.77
CA ILE A 16 -4.73 -9.73 10.78
C ILE A 16 -3.29 -9.41 11.15
N PRO A 17 -3.03 -8.95 12.38
CA PRO A 17 -1.67 -8.58 12.76
C PRO A 17 -0.72 -9.77 12.60
N GLY A 18 0.46 -9.50 12.10
CA GLY A 18 1.46 -10.52 11.88
C GLY A 18 1.40 -11.18 10.52
N ALA A 19 0.33 -10.93 9.75
CA ALA A 19 0.24 -11.50 8.42
C ALA A 19 1.14 -10.71 7.46
N PRO A 20 1.58 -11.34 6.36
CA PRO A 20 2.42 -10.61 5.41
C PRO A 20 1.62 -9.58 4.63
N CYS A 21 2.22 -8.42 4.42
CA CYS A 21 1.68 -7.43 3.51
C CYS A 21 2.29 -7.68 2.15
N ARG A 22 1.46 -7.86 1.13
CA ARG A 22 1.94 -8.27 -0.17
C ARG A 22 1.79 -7.16 -1.18
N ALA A 23 2.71 -7.13 -2.15
CA ALA A 23 2.65 -6.15 -3.21
C ALA A 23 1.45 -6.42 -4.09
N ALA A 24 0.74 -5.36 -4.46
CA ALA A 24 -0.44 -5.50 -5.31
C ALA A 24 -0.09 -5.78 -6.77
N ALA A 25 1.13 -5.42 -7.17
CA ALA A 25 1.60 -5.63 -8.53
C ALA A 25 3.11 -5.56 -8.53
N ASN A 26 3.71 -5.97 -9.64
CA ASN A 26 5.16 -5.86 -9.79
C ASN A 26 5.58 -4.40 -9.70
N GLY A 27 6.79 -4.14 -9.22
CA GLY A 27 7.27 -2.79 -9.15
C GLY A 27 8.63 -2.69 -8.49
N THR A 28 9.02 -1.45 -8.23
CA THR A 28 10.29 -1.16 -7.56
C THR A 28 9.99 -0.33 -6.32
N VAL A 29 10.62 -0.69 -5.21
CA VAL A 29 10.45 0.05 -3.97
C VAL A 29 11.20 1.36 -4.10
N VAL A 30 10.48 2.48 -4.01
CA VAL A 30 11.11 3.80 -4.09
C VAL A 30 11.25 4.44 -2.72
N PHE A 31 10.59 3.87 -1.71
CA PHE A 31 10.77 4.30 -0.34
C PHE A 31 10.42 3.16 0.61
N ALA A 32 11.21 2.95 1.63
CA ALA A 32 10.90 2.00 2.69
C ALA A 32 11.54 2.53 3.96
N GLY A 33 10.73 2.87 4.95
CA GLY A 33 11.25 3.41 6.19
C GLY A 33 10.15 3.87 7.11
N ASN A 34 10.56 4.40 8.24
CA ASN A 34 9.62 4.89 9.25
C ASN A 34 9.47 6.39 9.10
N LEU A 35 8.23 6.82 8.95
CA LEU A 35 7.91 8.24 8.88
C LEU A 35 7.18 8.63 10.14
N GLU A 36 7.42 9.87 10.58
CA GLU A 36 6.90 10.31 11.86
C GLU A 36 5.39 10.25 11.92
N LEU A 37 4.71 10.63 10.87
CA LEU A 37 3.25 10.69 10.89
C LEU A 37 2.57 9.41 10.48
N THR A 38 3.18 8.63 9.61
CA THR A 38 2.52 7.46 9.03
C THR A 38 3.11 6.14 9.49
N GLY A 39 4.21 6.20 10.26
CA GLY A 39 4.86 4.99 10.74
C GLY A 39 5.64 4.29 9.64
N ASN A 40 5.73 2.99 9.72
CA ASN A 40 6.46 2.22 8.72
C ASN A 40 5.72 2.30 7.39
N THR A 41 6.44 2.74 6.37
CA THR A 41 5.85 3.07 5.08
C THR A 41 6.66 2.42 3.96
N VAL A 42 5.95 1.87 2.98
CA VAL A 42 6.55 1.37 1.75
C VAL A 42 5.86 2.04 0.58
N VAL A 43 6.64 2.55 -0.36
CA VAL A 43 6.10 3.12 -1.59
C VAL A 43 6.68 2.31 -2.75
N ILE A 44 5.80 1.81 -3.60
CA ILE A 44 6.19 0.97 -4.73
C ILE A 44 5.77 1.65 -6.02
N ASP A 45 6.72 1.80 -6.93
CA ASP A 45 6.46 2.34 -8.26
C ASP A 45 6.22 1.18 -9.19
N HIS A 46 5.00 1.08 -9.70
CA HIS A 46 4.60 -0.04 -10.55
C HIS A 46 4.82 0.25 -12.04
N GLY A 47 5.36 1.42 -12.35
CA GLY A 47 5.54 1.82 -13.74
C GLY A 47 4.33 2.57 -14.26
N CYS A 48 4.49 3.19 -15.42
CA CYS A 48 3.42 3.93 -16.07
C CYS A 48 2.77 4.98 -15.17
N GLY A 49 3.54 5.50 -14.22
CA GLY A 49 3.03 6.52 -13.30
C GLY A 49 2.22 6.00 -12.13
N LEU A 50 2.06 4.68 -12.02
CA LEU A 50 1.24 4.11 -10.94
C LEU A 50 2.11 3.77 -9.74
N ARG A 51 1.71 4.24 -8.56
CA ARG A 51 2.42 3.95 -7.32
C ARG A 51 1.45 3.52 -6.23
N SER A 52 1.90 2.60 -5.39
CA SER A 52 1.14 2.26 -4.19
C SER A 52 1.89 2.75 -2.97
N TYR A 53 1.14 3.27 -2.00
CA TYR A 53 1.65 3.80 -0.75
C TYR A 53 1.03 2.98 0.36
N LEU A 54 1.87 2.34 1.17
CA LEU A 54 1.41 1.45 2.24
C LEU A 54 1.91 2.01 3.56
N TYR A 55 0.99 2.38 4.45
CA TYR A 55 1.32 3.03 5.71
C TYR A 55 0.88 2.19 6.90
N GLY A 56 1.65 2.23 7.95
CA GLY A 56 1.24 1.58 9.20
C GLY A 56 1.63 0.13 9.31
N LEU A 57 2.64 -0.29 8.57
CA LEU A 57 3.14 -1.65 8.65
C LEU A 57 3.83 -1.87 9.99
N GLN A 58 3.73 -3.09 10.51
CA GLN A 58 4.40 -3.44 11.73
C GLN A 58 5.91 -3.56 11.51
N GLU A 59 6.30 -4.14 10.39
CA GLU A 59 7.70 -4.30 10.03
C GLU A 59 7.84 -4.18 8.53
N LEU A 60 9.06 -3.86 8.09
CA LEU A 60 9.37 -3.75 6.67
C LEU A 60 10.25 -4.92 6.28
N SER A 61 9.97 -5.50 5.10
CA SER A 61 10.73 -6.63 4.58
C SER A 61 11.52 -6.27 3.34
N VAL A 62 11.44 -5.02 2.88
CA VAL A 62 12.11 -4.59 1.66
C VAL A 62 12.85 -3.30 1.91
N SER A 63 13.75 -2.96 0.98
CA SER A 63 14.53 -1.75 1.04
C SER A 63 14.34 -0.96 -0.23
N LYS A 64 14.62 0.34 -0.15
CA LYS A 64 14.56 1.20 -1.31
C LYS A 64 15.44 0.63 -2.41
N GLY A 65 14.93 0.62 -3.61
CA GLY A 65 15.65 0.13 -4.79
C GLY A 65 15.38 -1.32 -5.11
N GLN A 66 14.74 -2.05 -4.21
CA GLN A 66 14.48 -3.46 -4.42
C GLN A 66 13.32 -3.65 -5.38
N THR A 67 13.44 -4.61 -6.28
CA THR A 67 12.34 -4.98 -7.17
C THR A 67 11.45 -6.00 -6.48
N VAL A 68 10.14 -5.84 -6.61
CA VAL A 68 9.18 -6.78 -6.02
C VAL A 68 8.24 -7.27 -7.10
N GLU A 69 7.67 -8.45 -6.86
CA GLU A 69 6.70 -9.04 -7.75
C GLU A 69 5.34 -9.03 -7.09
N LYS A 70 4.29 -9.07 -7.91
CA LYS A 70 2.93 -9.16 -7.42
C LYS A 70 2.83 -10.32 -6.44
N GLY A 71 2.26 -10.06 -5.28
CA GLY A 71 2.10 -11.07 -4.25
C GLY A 71 3.30 -11.27 -3.34
N GLN A 72 4.41 -10.62 -3.63
CA GLN A 72 5.59 -10.76 -2.80
C GLN A 72 5.40 -9.99 -1.50
N ALA A 73 5.86 -10.55 -0.38
CA ALA A 73 5.75 -9.88 0.90
C ALA A 73 6.68 -8.68 0.94
N VAL A 74 6.15 -7.54 1.35
CA VAL A 74 6.93 -6.32 1.48
C VAL A 74 7.02 -5.85 2.92
N GLY A 75 6.29 -6.49 3.81
CA GLY A 75 6.32 -6.16 5.22
C GLY A 75 5.36 -7.03 5.98
N VAL A 76 5.17 -6.69 7.24
CA VAL A 76 4.27 -7.41 8.14
C VAL A 76 3.16 -6.46 8.54
N LEU A 77 1.94 -6.94 8.50
CA LEU A 77 0.77 -6.14 8.83
C LEU A 77 0.63 -5.96 10.32
N GLY A 78 0.26 -4.74 10.73
CA GLY A 78 -0.20 -4.48 12.08
C GLY A 78 -1.70 -4.64 12.13
N GLU A 79 -2.36 -3.89 13.00
CA GLU A 79 -3.81 -3.99 13.14
C GLU A 79 -4.55 -3.29 12.02
N GLU A 80 -3.96 -2.26 11.47
CA GLU A 80 -4.57 -1.49 10.39
C GLU A 80 -3.53 -1.17 9.35
N LEU A 81 -3.98 -1.07 8.12
CA LEU A 81 -3.13 -0.68 7.01
C LEU A 81 -3.85 0.43 6.26
N THR A 82 -3.16 1.52 6.00
CA THR A 82 -3.69 2.57 5.15
C THR A 82 -3.01 2.47 3.81
N MET A 83 -3.80 2.42 2.75
CA MET A 83 -3.29 2.28 1.41
C MET A 83 -3.74 3.45 0.56
N ASP A 84 -2.86 3.88 -0.32
CA ASP A 84 -3.18 4.93 -1.26
C ASP A 84 -2.52 4.57 -2.57
N PHE A 85 -3.29 4.56 -3.64
CA PHE A 85 -2.75 4.30 -4.97
C PHE A 85 -2.87 5.57 -5.77
N LYS A 86 -1.80 5.92 -6.47
CA LYS A 86 -1.78 7.12 -7.28
C LYS A 86 -1.31 6.81 -8.69
N LEU A 87 -1.98 7.42 -9.64
CA LEU A 87 -1.59 7.37 -11.04
C LEU A 87 -1.22 8.79 -11.41
N GLY A 88 0.08 9.06 -11.51
CA GLY A 88 0.58 10.41 -11.62
C GLY A 88 0.25 11.17 -10.34
N SER A 89 -0.49 12.25 -10.44
CA SER A 89 -0.90 13.03 -9.27
C SER A 89 -2.31 12.70 -8.81
N ARG A 90 -2.97 11.71 -9.43
CA ARG A 90 -4.35 11.39 -9.11
C ARG A 90 -4.41 10.16 -8.24
N SER A 91 -5.28 10.19 -7.23
CA SER A 91 -5.54 8.99 -6.44
C SER A 91 -6.45 8.05 -7.23
N VAL A 92 -6.21 6.76 -7.07
CA VAL A 92 -6.93 5.71 -7.77
C VAL A 92 -7.59 4.82 -6.74
N ASN A 93 -8.79 4.33 -7.07
CA ASN A 93 -9.49 3.44 -6.16
C ASN A 93 -8.71 2.14 -5.95
N PRO A 94 -8.25 1.86 -4.73
CA PRO A 94 -7.48 0.65 -4.48
C PRO A 94 -8.20 -0.63 -4.84
N ARG A 95 -9.53 -0.64 -4.77
CA ARG A 95 -10.27 -1.85 -5.07
C ARG A 95 -10.00 -2.38 -6.44
N LEU A 96 -9.75 -1.51 -7.41
CA LEU A 96 -9.51 -1.98 -8.76
C LEU A 96 -8.24 -2.82 -8.82
N LEU A 97 -7.21 -2.38 -8.09
CA LEU A 97 -5.96 -3.11 -8.09
C LEU A 97 -6.06 -4.41 -7.31
N PHE A 98 -6.81 -4.41 -6.23
CA PHE A 98 -6.96 -5.62 -5.47
C PHE A 98 -7.75 -6.68 -6.22
N GLN A 99 -8.72 -6.26 -6.98
CA GLN A 99 -9.44 -7.22 -7.79
C GLN A 99 -8.53 -7.88 -8.80
N THR A 100 -7.67 -7.09 -9.45
CA THR A 100 -6.76 -7.66 -10.42
C THR A 100 -5.67 -8.49 -9.77
N SER A 101 -5.32 -8.21 -8.52
CA SER A 101 -4.28 -8.99 -7.88
C SER A 101 -4.82 -10.15 -7.09
N GLY A 102 -6.11 -10.38 -7.11
CA GLY A 102 -6.68 -11.47 -6.33
C GLY A 102 -7.13 -11.09 -4.94
N GLY A 103 -7.01 -9.86 -4.57
CA GLY A 103 -7.55 -9.38 -3.32
C GLY A 103 -7.06 -10.07 -2.08
N LEU A 104 -5.81 -10.41 -2.04
CA LEU A 104 -5.32 -11.34 -1.08
C LEU A 104 -5.49 -10.97 0.36
N PHE A 105 -5.35 -9.75 0.74
CA PHE A 105 -5.45 -9.40 2.14
C PHE A 105 -6.46 -8.32 2.40
N TRP A 106 -7.26 -8.01 1.43
CA TRP A 106 -8.21 -6.93 1.54
C TRP A 106 -9.47 -7.40 2.22
N LYS A 107 -9.94 -6.63 3.16
CA LYS A 107 -11.25 -6.85 3.70
C LYS A 107 -11.85 -5.51 3.99
N GLU A 108 -12.87 -5.16 3.20
CA GLU A 108 -13.48 -3.87 3.35
C GLU A 108 -14.62 -3.96 4.34
N ASN A 109 -14.78 -2.97 5.14
CA ASN A 109 -15.88 -2.94 6.10
C ASN A 109 -17.04 -2.13 5.62
#